data_6c0f4314e32203ae76da3804bd34ffc0
#
_entry.id   6c0f4314e32203ae76da3804bd34ffc0
#
_cell.length_a   1.000
_cell.length_b   1.000
_cell.length_c   1.000
_cell.angle_alpha   90.00
_cell.angle_beta   90.00
_cell.angle_gamma   90.00
#
_symmetry.space_group_name_H-M   'P 1'
#
loop_
_entity.id
_entity.type
_entity.pdbx_description
1 polymer ?
#
loop_
_entity_poly.entity_id
_entity_poly.type
_entity_poly.pdbx_seq_one_letter_code
_entity_poly.pdbx_strand_id
1 'polypeptide(L)'
;QGEITRHISFYTAFFGVGTGLSYVISGWVLSMGDWHSVYRWVALGPTTSLLIVLAFIRPTRHSHWQEKITIDWRNIFPIRKWQQVLQNRNASGYILGYTVHSLELFASRSWLVAFFILSTQLSGEQFILAATTLAGVINFFGVPASILGNELALKVGRQKWVCIVMITSAIFGVALAYSMGHASWLILMLAIGHAIFIMADSATLTAGLV
;
A
#
# COMPACT_ATOMS: atom_id res chain seq x y z
N GLN A 1 -22.42 -0.60 -8.85
CA GLN A 1 -20.94 -0.33 -8.90
C GLN A 1 -20.42 0.39 -7.65
N GLY A 2 -21.12 1.39 -7.10
CA GLY A 2 -20.66 2.17 -5.95
C GLY A 2 -20.46 1.34 -4.67
N GLU A 3 -21.32 0.39 -4.36
CA GLU A 3 -21.18 -0.44 -3.16
C GLU A 3 -20.00 -1.40 -3.25
N ILE A 4 -19.78 -2.05 -4.38
CA ILE A 4 -18.63 -2.95 -4.60
C ILE A 4 -17.33 -2.16 -4.43
N THR A 5 -17.27 -0.95 -4.98
CA THR A 5 -16.11 -0.08 -4.88
C THR A 5 -15.81 0.30 -3.42
N ARG A 6 -16.83 0.55 -2.60
CA ARG A 6 -16.68 0.82 -1.16
C ARG A 6 -16.14 -0.39 -0.41
N HIS A 7 -16.64 -1.57 -0.67
CA HIS A 7 -16.11 -2.79 -0.05
C HIS A 7 -14.64 -3.02 -0.42
N ILE A 8 -14.26 -2.81 -1.68
CA ILE A 8 -12.87 -2.88 -2.13
C ILE A 8 -12.01 -1.84 -1.40
N SER A 9 -12.49 -0.60 -1.23
CA SER A 9 -11.73 0.44 -0.55
C SER A 9 -11.48 0.11 0.93
N PHE A 10 -12.47 -0.44 1.62
CA PHE A 10 -12.28 -0.94 2.99
C PHE A 10 -11.25 -2.07 3.04
N TYR A 11 -11.37 -3.06 2.16
CA TYR A 11 -10.42 -4.17 2.11
C TYR A 11 -9.00 -3.69 1.86
N THR A 12 -8.79 -2.82 0.86
CA THR A 12 -7.45 -2.29 0.55
C THR A 12 -6.89 -1.39 1.65
N ALA A 13 -7.74 -0.68 2.40
CA ALA A 13 -7.30 0.16 3.50
C ALA A 13 -6.62 -0.65 4.61
N PHE A 14 -7.05 -1.89 4.89
CA PHE A 14 -6.42 -2.76 5.87
C PHE A 14 -4.98 -3.15 5.51
N PHE A 15 -4.59 -3.06 4.24
CA PHE A 15 -3.19 -3.16 3.85
C PHE A 15 -2.32 -2.08 4.53
N GLY A 16 -2.84 -0.86 4.65
CA GLY A 16 -2.17 0.23 5.38
C GLY A 16 -2.02 -0.08 6.87
N VAL A 17 -3.05 -0.69 7.49
CA VAL A 17 -2.98 -1.14 8.90
C VAL A 17 -1.88 -2.19 9.08
N GLY A 18 -1.89 -3.24 8.25
CA GLY A 18 -0.89 -4.30 8.31
C GLY A 18 0.54 -3.78 8.12
N THR A 19 0.73 -2.88 7.16
CA THR A 19 2.03 -2.26 6.91
C THR A 19 2.47 -1.37 8.10
N GLY A 20 1.58 -0.53 8.61
CA GLY A 20 1.88 0.33 9.76
C GLY A 20 2.27 -0.48 11.00
N LEU A 21 1.50 -1.52 11.32
CA LEU A 21 1.80 -2.43 12.42
C LEU A 21 3.14 -3.15 12.22
N SER A 22 3.47 -3.56 10.99
CA SER A 22 4.74 -4.24 10.74
C SER A 22 5.95 -3.37 11.08
N TYR A 23 5.92 -2.09 10.77
CA TYR A 23 6.98 -1.13 11.13
C TYR A 23 7.09 -0.94 12.64
N VAL A 24 5.95 -0.74 13.33
CA VAL A 24 5.92 -0.52 14.78
C VAL A 24 6.42 -1.76 15.51
N ILE A 25 5.90 -2.95 15.18
CA ILE A 25 6.30 -4.21 15.82
C ILE A 25 7.78 -4.52 15.54
N SER A 26 8.22 -4.38 14.29
CA SER A 26 9.61 -4.65 13.94
C SER A 26 10.58 -3.70 14.65
N GLY A 27 10.24 -2.42 14.75
CA GLY A 27 11.03 -1.45 15.48
C GLY A 27 11.08 -1.72 16.98
N TRP A 28 9.94 -2.09 17.57
CA TRP A 28 9.86 -2.47 18.99
C TRP A 28 10.67 -3.73 19.30
N VAL A 29 10.54 -4.78 18.49
CA VAL A 29 11.33 -6.01 18.67
C VAL A 29 12.81 -5.74 18.50
N LEU A 30 13.20 -4.92 17.50
CA LEU A 30 14.60 -4.55 17.28
C LEU A 30 15.20 -3.79 18.46
N SER A 31 14.40 -2.97 19.17
CA SER A 31 14.88 -2.24 20.37
C SER A 31 15.14 -3.15 21.57
N MET A 32 14.56 -4.37 21.61
CA MET A 32 14.73 -5.34 22.68
C MET A 32 15.71 -6.48 22.35
N GLY A 33 16.12 -6.60 21.07
CA GLY A 33 16.91 -7.73 20.60
C GLY A 33 17.69 -7.39 19.33
N ASP A 34 17.84 -8.40 18.49
CA ASP A 34 18.56 -8.34 17.23
C ASP A 34 17.61 -8.50 16.02
N TRP A 35 18.17 -8.37 14.81
CA TRP A 35 17.40 -8.54 13.58
C TRP A 35 16.87 -9.98 13.39
N HIS A 36 17.51 -11.00 13.98
CA HIS A 36 17.01 -12.38 13.96
C HIS A 36 15.70 -12.50 14.74
N SER A 37 15.60 -11.77 15.85
CA SER A 37 14.37 -11.70 16.65
C SER A 37 13.22 -11.08 15.86
N VAL A 38 13.50 -10.06 15.04
CA VAL A 38 12.48 -9.46 14.16
C VAL A 38 11.89 -10.52 13.20
N TYR A 39 12.74 -11.31 12.55
CA TYR A 39 12.25 -12.36 11.63
C TYR A 39 11.46 -13.46 12.35
N ARG A 40 11.85 -13.85 13.56
CA ARG A 40 11.08 -14.81 14.38
C ARG A 40 9.69 -14.29 14.70
N TRP A 41 9.57 -13.01 15.09
CA TRP A 41 8.28 -12.39 15.37
C TRP A 41 7.44 -12.20 14.10
N VAL A 42 8.04 -11.80 13.00
CA VAL A 42 7.34 -11.67 11.71
C VAL A 42 6.77 -13.00 11.23
N ALA A 43 7.47 -14.12 11.50
CA ALA A 43 6.97 -15.46 11.17
C ALA A 43 5.67 -15.84 11.90
N LEU A 44 5.33 -15.18 13.01
CA LEU A 44 4.04 -15.35 13.67
C LEU A 44 2.87 -14.78 12.85
N GLY A 45 3.12 -13.82 11.97
CA GLY A 45 2.10 -13.22 11.10
C GLY A 45 1.38 -14.25 10.22
N PRO A 46 2.09 -14.98 9.34
CA PRO A 46 1.47 -16.03 8.52
C PRO A 46 0.87 -17.15 9.37
N THR A 47 1.47 -17.50 10.50
CA THR A 47 0.92 -18.51 11.42
C THR A 47 -0.43 -18.07 11.98
N THR A 48 -0.51 -16.84 12.47
CA THR A 48 -1.77 -16.25 12.97
C THR A 48 -2.81 -16.16 11.85
N SER A 49 -2.40 -15.73 10.66
CA SER A 49 -3.27 -15.67 9.49
C SER A 49 -3.84 -17.04 9.12
N LEU A 50 -3.00 -18.10 9.15
CA LEU A 50 -3.45 -19.47 8.92
C LEU A 50 -4.50 -19.89 9.95
N LEU A 51 -4.26 -19.63 11.23
CA LEU A 51 -5.21 -19.97 12.29
C LEU A 51 -6.56 -19.24 12.13
N ILE A 52 -6.52 -17.95 11.76
CA ILE A 52 -7.72 -17.17 11.46
C ILE A 52 -8.48 -17.77 10.28
N VAL A 53 -7.79 -18.10 9.18
CA VAL A 53 -8.42 -18.72 8.01
C VAL A 53 -9.08 -20.05 8.38
N LEU A 54 -8.40 -20.91 9.12
CA LEU A 54 -8.94 -22.21 9.55
C LEU A 54 -10.14 -22.07 10.50
N ALA A 55 -10.14 -21.05 11.35
CA ALA A 55 -11.20 -20.84 12.33
C ALA A 55 -12.46 -20.20 11.72
N PHE A 56 -12.29 -19.24 10.81
CA PHE A 56 -13.39 -18.39 10.33
C PHE A 56 -13.86 -18.68 8.91
N ILE A 57 -12.98 -19.20 8.03
CA ILE A 57 -13.35 -19.47 6.65
C ILE A 57 -13.87 -20.91 6.55
N ARG A 58 -15.16 -21.03 6.31
CA ARG A 58 -15.79 -22.34 6.06
C ARG A 58 -15.56 -22.74 4.60
N PRO A 59 -15.14 -23.99 4.32
CA PRO A 59 -15.00 -24.46 2.95
C PRO A 59 -16.36 -24.42 2.25
N THR A 60 -16.47 -23.63 1.21
CA THR A 60 -17.65 -23.63 0.33
C THR A 60 -17.60 -24.93 -0.47
N ARG A 61 -18.63 -25.75 -0.37
CA ARG A 61 -18.81 -26.91 -1.25
C ARG A 61 -19.09 -26.39 -2.67
N HIS A 62 -18.05 -26.12 -3.43
CA HIS A 62 -18.21 -25.95 -4.87
C HIS A 62 -18.43 -27.34 -5.50
N SER A 63 -19.60 -27.58 -6.04
CA SER A 63 -19.96 -28.83 -6.76
C SER A 63 -19.11 -29.07 -8.03
N HIS A 64 -18.29 -28.10 -8.42
CA HIS A 64 -17.42 -28.13 -9.60
C HIS A 64 -16.02 -28.73 -9.39
N TRP A 65 -15.67 -29.18 -8.17
CA TRP A 65 -14.36 -29.80 -7.92
C TRP A 65 -14.19 -31.19 -8.57
N GLN A 66 -15.20 -31.69 -9.27
CA GLN A 66 -15.10 -32.95 -10.04
C GLN A 66 -14.50 -32.77 -11.44
N GLU A 67 -14.35 -31.55 -11.94
CA GLU A 67 -13.55 -31.36 -13.15
C GLU A 67 -12.09 -31.66 -12.83
N LYS A 68 -11.56 -32.71 -13.46
CA LYS A 68 -10.12 -33.02 -13.42
C LYS A 68 -9.37 -31.74 -13.79
N ILE A 69 -8.63 -31.18 -12.83
CA ILE A 69 -7.75 -30.05 -13.10
C ILE A 69 -6.66 -30.56 -14.03
N THR A 70 -6.90 -30.50 -15.33
CA THR A 70 -5.84 -30.69 -16.32
C THR A 70 -5.01 -29.41 -16.30
N ILE A 71 -3.78 -29.51 -15.79
CA ILE A 71 -2.81 -28.41 -15.83
C ILE A 71 -2.43 -28.24 -17.31
N ASP A 72 -3.15 -27.39 -18.01
CA ASP A 72 -2.78 -26.93 -19.35
C ASP A 72 -2.01 -25.61 -19.22
N TRP A 73 -0.78 -25.57 -19.73
CA TRP A 73 0.06 -24.38 -19.76
C TRP A 73 -0.64 -23.17 -20.42
N ARG A 74 -1.55 -23.43 -21.36
CA ARG A 74 -2.39 -22.40 -22.01
C ARG A 74 -3.34 -21.73 -21.03
N ASN A 75 -3.78 -22.43 -19.98
CA ASN A 75 -4.63 -21.87 -18.92
C ASN A 75 -3.81 -21.10 -17.86
N ILE A 76 -2.53 -21.52 -17.63
CA ILE A 76 -1.62 -20.83 -16.73
C ILE A 76 -1.10 -19.53 -17.36
N PHE A 77 -0.77 -19.57 -18.66
CA PHE A 77 -0.32 -18.41 -19.43
C PHE A 77 -1.29 -18.08 -20.57
N PRO A 78 -2.45 -17.49 -20.28
CA PRO A 78 -3.49 -17.21 -21.28
C PRO A 78 -3.13 -15.95 -22.10
N ILE A 79 -2.07 -16.03 -22.92
CA ILE A 79 -1.51 -14.91 -23.69
C ILE A 79 -2.57 -14.19 -24.53
N ARG A 80 -3.50 -14.94 -25.14
CA ARG A 80 -4.60 -14.36 -25.93
C ARG A 80 -5.54 -13.51 -25.07
N LYS A 81 -5.86 -13.96 -23.84
CA LYS A 81 -6.68 -13.18 -22.91
C LYS A 81 -5.93 -11.92 -22.44
N TRP A 82 -4.64 -12.03 -22.18
CA TRP A 82 -3.81 -10.88 -21.85
C TRP A 82 -3.75 -9.86 -22.98
N GLN A 83 -3.58 -10.31 -24.23
CA GLN A 83 -3.63 -9.43 -25.39
C GLN A 83 -4.98 -8.70 -25.51
N GLN A 84 -6.10 -9.39 -25.29
CA GLN A 84 -7.43 -8.77 -25.30
C GLN A 84 -7.59 -7.71 -24.21
N VAL A 85 -7.08 -7.96 -23.00
CA VAL A 85 -7.10 -6.99 -21.90
C VAL A 85 -6.23 -5.79 -22.24
N LEU A 86 -5.00 -6.01 -22.75
CA LEU A 86 -4.08 -4.95 -23.13
C LEU A 86 -4.53 -4.13 -24.33
N GLN A 87 -5.36 -4.69 -25.21
CA GLN A 87 -5.99 -3.96 -26.31
C GLN A 87 -7.13 -3.04 -25.83
N ASN A 88 -7.70 -3.33 -24.65
CA ASN A 88 -8.66 -2.42 -24.05
C ASN A 88 -7.94 -1.24 -23.40
N ARG A 89 -8.06 -0.06 -24.03
CA ARG A 89 -7.37 1.17 -23.59
C ARG A 89 -7.66 1.53 -22.13
N ASN A 90 -8.89 1.36 -21.67
CA ASN A 90 -9.26 1.67 -20.30
C ASN A 90 -8.63 0.69 -19.31
N ALA A 91 -8.74 -0.62 -19.57
CA ALA A 91 -8.14 -1.65 -18.74
C ALA A 91 -6.60 -1.48 -18.66
N SER A 92 -5.95 -1.27 -19.79
CA SER A 92 -4.51 -1.00 -19.85
C SER A 92 -4.11 0.25 -19.06
N GLY A 93 -4.90 1.32 -19.16
CA GLY A 93 -4.67 2.54 -18.39
C GLY A 93 -4.69 2.29 -16.88
N TYR A 94 -5.69 1.55 -16.38
CA TYR A 94 -5.77 1.20 -14.95
C TYR A 94 -4.66 0.24 -14.52
N ILE A 95 -4.31 -0.76 -15.33
CA ILE A 95 -3.22 -1.71 -15.02
C ILE A 95 -1.89 -0.97 -14.93
N LEU A 96 -1.55 -0.15 -15.93
CA LEU A 96 -0.32 0.62 -15.93
C LEU A 96 -0.29 1.66 -14.80
N GLY A 97 -1.41 2.35 -14.58
CA GLY A 97 -1.54 3.29 -13.46
C GLY A 97 -1.31 2.61 -12.11
N TYR A 98 -1.90 1.44 -11.90
CA TYR A 98 -1.71 0.66 -10.67
C TYR A 98 -0.26 0.14 -10.54
N THR A 99 0.37 -0.23 -11.65
CA THR A 99 1.78 -0.66 -11.66
C THR A 99 2.70 0.48 -11.20
N VAL A 100 2.52 1.69 -11.75
CA VAL A 100 3.31 2.88 -11.38
C VAL A 100 3.02 3.29 -9.94
N HIS A 101 1.73 3.30 -9.53
CA HIS A 101 1.34 3.53 -8.14
C HIS A 101 2.02 2.56 -7.16
N SER A 102 2.03 1.26 -7.49
CA SER A 102 2.68 0.25 -6.66
C SER A 102 4.20 0.47 -6.58
N LEU A 103 4.84 0.85 -7.68
CA LEU A 103 6.26 1.19 -7.70
C LEU A 103 6.55 2.37 -6.76
N GLU A 104 5.79 3.46 -6.85
CA GLU A 104 5.92 4.62 -5.98
C GLU A 104 5.72 4.24 -4.50
N LEU A 105 4.66 3.48 -4.22
CA LEU A 105 4.30 3.05 -2.88
C LEU A 105 5.41 2.21 -2.21
N PHE A 106 5.90 1.20 -2.90
CA PHE A 106 6.92 0.31 -2.35
C PHE A 106 8.30 0.97 -2.30
N ALA A 107 8.66 1.78 -3.30
CA ALA A 107 9.90 2.54 -3.26
C ALA A 107 9.92 3.52 -2.07
N SER A 108 8.85 4.30 -1.88
CA SER A 108 8.70 5.21 -0.76
C SER A 108 8.83 4.49 0.58
N ARG A 109 8.10 3.39 0.77
CA ARG A 109 8.12 2.62 2.03
C ARG A 109 9.48 1.98 2.32
N SER A 110 10.17 1.48 1.31
CA SER A 110 11.48 0.85 1.48
C SER A 110 12.53 1.82 2.00
N TRP A 111 12.44 3.09 1.63
CA TRP A 111 13.44 4.10 1.99
C TRP A 111 13.03 4.99 3.17
N LEU A 112 11.76 4.98 3.59
CA LEU A 112 11.22 5.93 4.56
C LEU A 112 11.98 5.90 5.91
N VAL A 113 12.28 4.73 6.45
CA VAL A 113 13.02 4.59 7.71
C VAL A 113 14.45 5.10 7.56
N ALA A 114 15.14 4.71 6.50
CA ALA A 114 16.49 5.16 6.21
C ALA A 114 16.54 6.68 6.00
N PHE A 115 15.54 7.24 5.34
CA PHE A 115 15.40 8.68 5.14
C PHE A 115 15.29 9.44 6.47
N PHE A 116 14.48 8.98 7.43
CA PHE A 116 14.37 9.60 8.74
C PHE A 116 15.67 9.51 9.55
N ILE A 117 16.35 8.34 9.51
CA ILE A 117 17.64 8.17 10.20
C ILE A 117 18.67 9.14 9.62
N LEU A 118 18.80 9.18 8.30
CA LEU A 118 19.74 10.06 7.62
C LEU A 118 19.42 11.53 7.85
N SER A 119 18.14 11.90 7.83
CA SER A 119 17.71 13.27 8.10
C SER A 119 18.10 13.72 9.51
N THR A 120 17.91 12.87 10.53
CA THR A 120 18.37 13.13 11.90
C THR A 120 19.89 13.34 11.96
N GLN A 121 20.66 12.53 11.24
CA GLN A 121 22.13 12.66 11.21
C GLN A 121 22.58 13.97 10.57
N LEU A 122 21.90 14.43 9.53
CA LEU A 122 22.28 15.64 8.79
C LEU A 122 21.83 16.93 9.49
N SER A 123 20.63 16.95 10.07
CA SER A 123 20.09 18.14 10.76
C SER A 123 20.53 18.27 12.20
N GLY A 124 20.95 17.17 12.84
CA GLY A 124 21.18 17.09 14.28
C GLY A 124 19.89 17.16 15.12
N GLU A 125 18.73 17.35 14.48
CA GLU A 125 17.44 17.38 15.18
C GLU A 125 16.88 15.97 15.32
N GLN A 126 16.37 15.66 16.52
CA GLN A 126 15.70 14.39 16.81
C GLN A 126 14.21 14.47 16.47
N PHE A 127 13.69 13.42 15.84
CA PHE A 127 12.23 13.25 15.75
C PHE A 127 11.66 12.81 17.10
N ILE A 128 10.38 13.12 17.33
CA ILE A 128 9.67 12.78 18.58
C ILE A 128 9.60 11.26 18.80
N LEU A 129 9.55 10.48 17.71
CA LEU A 129 9.45 9.04 17.72
C LEU A 129 10.63 8.41 16.99
N ALA A 130 10.95 7.16 17.31
CA ALA A 130 11.89 6.36 16.55
C ALA A 130 11.47 6.26 15.07
N ALA A 131 12.42 6.22 14.15
CA ALA A 131 12.21 6.24 12.70
C ALA A 131 11.23 5.13 12.21
N THR A 132 11.30 3.93 12.79
CA THR A 132 10.40 2.82 12.50
C THR A 132 8.97 3.08 12.99
N THR A 133 8.83 3.58 14.21
CA THR A 133 7.51 3.94 14.77
C THR A 133 6.89 5.07 13.95
N LEU A 134 7.69 6.06 13.57
CA LEU A 134 7.25 7.18 12.74
C LEU A 134 6.77 6.71 11.37
N ALA A 135 7.53 5.83 10.71
CA ALA A 135 7.12 5.21 9.45
C ALA A 135 5.80 4.42 9.60
N GLY A 136 5.62 3.72 10.70
CA GLY A 136 4.37 3.02 11.04
C GLY A 136 3.19 3.97 11.16
N VAL A 137 3.33 5.03 11.96
CA VAL A 137 2.30 6.06 12.18
C VAL A 137 1.92 6.72 10.85
N ILE A 138 2.88 7.07 10.02
CA ILE A 138 2.64 7.67 8.70
C ILE A 138 1.83 6.73 7.80
N ASN A 139 2.12 5.43 7.82
CA ASN A 139 1.34 4.47 7.05
C ASN A 139 -0.12 4.34 7.52
N PHE A 140 -0.43 4.58 8.80
CA PHE A 140 -1.82 4.62 9.27
C PHE A 140 -2.63 5.76 8.67
N PHE A 141 -2.03 6.90 8.35
CA PHE A 141 -2.73 7.98 7.63
C PHE A 141 -3.19 7.56 6.23
N GLY A 142 -2.57 6.55 5.63
CA GLY A 142 -3.00 5.97 4.37
C GLY A 142 -4.38 5.28 4.44
N VAL A 143 -4.79 4.80 5.62
CA VAL A 143 -6.09 4.12 5.80
C VAL A 143 -7.26 5.05 5.50
N PRO A 144 -7.45 6.18 6.23
CA PRO A 144 -8.51 7.13 5.91
C PRO A 144 -8.32 7.77 4.52
N ALA A 145 -7.07 7.98 4.08
CA ALA A 145 -6.79 8.54 2.77
C ALA A 145 -7.30 7.66 1.63
N SER A 146 -7.14 6.33 1.71
CA SER A 146 -7.65 5.38 0.72
C SER A 146 -9.18 5.38 0.66
N ILE A 147 -9.85 5.41 1.81
CA ILE A 147 -11.32 5.41 1.90
C ILE A 147 -11.90 6.73 1.38
N LEU A 148 -11.40 7.86 1.89
CA LEU A 148 -11.85 9.19 1.48
C LEU A 148 -11.51 9.48 0.02
N GLY A 149 -10.34 9.03 -0.45
CA GLY A 149 -9.92 9.16 -1.83
C GLY A 149 -10.88 8.48 -2.79
N ASN A 150 -11.36 7.28 -2.46
CA ASN A 150 -12.38 6.61 -3.26
C ASN A 150 -13.72 7.38 -3.30
N GLU A 151 -14.20 7.93 -2.17
CA GLU A 151 -15.42 8.73 -2.13
C GLU A 151 -15.27 10.03 -2.96
N LEU A 152 -14.10 10.66 -2.91
CA LEU A 152 -13.80 11.84 -3.74
C LEU A 152 -13.73 11.48 -5.22
N ALA A 153 -13.13 10.33 -5.56
CA ALA A 153 -13.10 9.84 -6.94
C ALA A 153 -14.49 9.60 -7.53
N LEU A 154 -15.45 9.12 -6.71
CA LEU A 154 -16.84 8.93 -7.13
C LEU A 154 -17.54 10.27 -7.40
N LYS A 155 -17.16 11.35 -6.70
CA LYS A 155 -17.75 12.69 -6.88
C LYS A 155 -17.11 13.49 -8.02
N VAL A 156 -15.78 13.46 -8.11
CA VAL A 156 -15.00 14.28 -9.07
C VAL A 156 -14.86 13.60 -10.42
N GLY A 157 -14.98 12.27 -10.43
CA GLY A 157 -14.66 11.41 -11.57
C GLY A 157 -13.28 10.75 -11.42
N ARG A 158 -13.24 9.44 -11.59
CA ARG A 158 -12.06 8.60 -11.29
C ARG A 158 -10.80 9.09 -12.01
N GLN A 159 -10.88 9.36 -13.32
CA GLN A 159 -9.71 9.79 -14.09
C GLN A 159 -9.13 11.12 -13.58
N LYS A 160 -9.99 12.12 -13.36
CA LYS A 160 -9.56 13.43 -12.87
C LYS A 160 -8.95 13.31 -11.48
N TRP A 161 -9.58 12.52 -10.59
CA TRP A 161 -9.09 12.31 -9.24
C TRP A 161 -7.70 11.67 -9.23
N VAL A 162 -7.50 10.58 -9.98
CA VAL A 162 -6.20 9.90 -10.09
C VAL A 162 -5.12 10.86 -10.60
N CYS A 163 -5.41 11.66 -11.64
CA CYS A 163 -4.43 12.64 -12.14
C CYS A 163 -4.06 13.69 -11.07
N ILE A 164 -5.05 14.24 -10.35
CA ILE A 164 -4.81 15.22 -9.28
C ILE A 164 -3.92 14.61 -8.20
N VAL A 165 -4.28 13.42 -7.73
CA VAL A 165 -3.58 12.74 -6.64
C VAL A 165 -2.15 12.38 -7.03
N MET A 166 -1.93 11.83 -8.22
CA MET A 166 -0.58 11.47 -8.70
C MET A 166 0.32 12.70 -8.88
N ILE A 167 -0.21 13.80 -9.43
CA ILE A 167 0.56 15.05 -9.55
C ILE A 167 0.90 15.59 -8.16
N THR A 168 -0.06 15.60 -7.25
CA THR A 168 0.16 16.11 -5.89
C THR A 168 1.15 15.23 -5.12
N SER A 169 1.05 13.89 -5.23
CA SER A 169 2.01 12.95 -4.66
C SER A 169 3.42 13.21 -5.18
N ALA A 170 3.59 13.39 -6.49
CA ALA A 170 4.89 13.71 -7.09
C ALA A 170 5.48 15.03 -6.54
N ILE A 171 4.66 16.06 -6.37
CA ILE A 171 5.09 17.33 -5.77
C ILE A 171 5.57 17.12 -4.33
N PHE A 172 4.80 16.39 -3.51
CA PHE A 172 5.22 16.07 -2.13
C PHE A 172 6.48 15.21 -2.10
N GLY A 173 6.63 14.23 -2.99
CA GLY A 173 7.83 13.41 -3.09
C GLY A 173 9.07 14.22 -3.44
N VAL A 174 8.97 15.14 -4.40
CA VAL A 174 10.06 16.06 -4.76
C VAL A 174 10.37 17.00 -3.60
N ALA A 175 9.35 17.62 -2.97
CA ALA A 175 9.54 18.49 -1.83
C ALA A 175 10.21 17.74 -0.65
N LEU A 176 9.81 16.49 -0.40
CA LEU A 176 10.43 15.64 0.62
C LEU A 176 11.90 15.36 0.32
N ALA A 177 12.26 15.10 -0.93
CA ALA A 177 13.65 14.87 -1.33
C ALA A 177 14.54 16.10 -1.04
N TYR A 178 14.02 17.31 -1.25
CA TYR A 178 14.75 18.55 -0.99
C TYR A 178 14.66 19.03 0.47
N SER A 179 13.83 18.40 1.31
CA SER A 179 13.68 18.78 2.72
C SER A 179 14.75 18.21 3.63
N MET A 180 15.62 17.34 3.14
CA MET A 180 16.69 16.72 3.93
C MET A 180 17.62 17.79 4.53
N GLY A 181 17.89 17.70 5.84
CA GLY A 181 18.66 18.70 6.57
C GLY A 181 17.87 19.94 7.04
N HIS A 182 16.58 20.01 6.74
CA HIS A 182 15.69 21.05 7.29
C HIS A 182 15.04 20.58 8.61
N ALA A 183 14.22 21.46 9.19
CA ALA A 183 13.54 21.22 10.45
C ALA A 183 12.70 19.93 10.41
N SER A 184 12.80 19.11 11.46
CA SER A 184 12.16 17.78 11.55
C SER A 184 10.64 17.83 11.41
N TRP A 185 9.97 18.91 11.87
CA TRP A 185 8.53 19.09 11.70
C TRP A 185 8.12 19.27 10.23
N LEU A 186 8.95 19.97 9.42
CA LEU A 186 8.68 20.15 7.98
C LEU A 186 8.77 18.83 7.25
N ILE A 187 9.82 18.05 7.52
CA ILE A 187 10.02 16.72 6.96
C ILE A 187 8.84 15.81 7.29
N LEU A 188 8.37 15.84 8.54
CA LEU A 188 7.24 15.06 9.00
C LEU A 188 5.94 15.44 8.26
N MET A 189 5.67 16.72 8.13
CA MET A 189 4.49 17.22 7.40
C MET A 189 4.51 16.78 5.93
N LEU A 190 5.66 16.89 5.26
CA LEU A 190 5.82 16.45 3.88
C LEU A 190 5.69 14.93 3.73
N ALA A 191 6.24 14.16 4.66
CA ALA A 191 6.14 12.69 4.65
C ALA A 191 4.70 12.22 4.86
N ILE A 192 3.96 12.84 5.78
CA ILE A 192 2.53 12.57 6.00
C ILE A 192 1.73 12.93 4.74
N GLY A 193 1.95 14.13 4.19
CA GLY A 193 1.27 14.56 2.96
C GLY A 193 1.52 13.59 1.80
N HIS A 194 2.78 13.21 1.57
CA HIS A 194 3.14 12.23 0.55
C HIS A 194 2.43 10.89 0.75
N ALA A 195 2.44 10.34 1.97
CA ALA A 195 1.76 9.09 2.28
C ALA A 195 0.23 9.15 2.08
N ILE A 196 -0.40 10.27 2.41
CA ILE A 196 -1.83 10.50 2.18
C ILE A 196 -2.13 10.45 0.68
N PHE A 197 -1.36 11.19 -0.13
CA PHE A 197 -1.63 11.27 -1.56
C PHE A 197 -1.28 9.97 -2.30
N ILE A 198 -0.22 9.25 -1.94
CA ILE A 198 0.04 7.91 -2.49
C ILE A 198 -1.15 6.98 -2.25
N MET A 199 -1.75 7.01 -1.06
CA MET A 199 -2.83 6.07 -0.74
C MET A 199 -4.20 6.49 -1.26
N ALA A 200 -4.39 7.77 -1.62
CA ALA A 200 -5.69 8.32 -2.00
C ALA A 200 -6.22 7.82 -3.36
N ASP A 201 -5.38 7.28 -4.24
CA ASP A 201 -5.79 6.70 -5.52
C ASP A 201 -5.83 5.16 -5.52
N SER A 202 -5.25 4.51 -4.51
CA SER A 202 -5.10 3.05 -4.42
C SER A 202 -6.42 2.29 -4.65
N ALA A 203 -7.46 2.65 -3.90
CA ALA A 203 -8.77 2.03 -4.04
C ALA A 203 -9.44 2.36 -5.38
N THR A 204 -9.22 3.57 -5.89
CA THR A 204 -9.78 4.03 -7.17
C THR A 204 -9.20 3.27 -8.35
N LEU A 205 -7.89 3.05 -8.35
CA LEU A 205 -7.19 2.28 -9.39
C LEU A 205 -7.62 0.81 -9.36
N THR A 206 -7.71 0.20 -8.18
CA THR A 206 -8.16 -1.19 -8.02
C THR A 206 -9.61 -1.36 -8.47
N ALA A 207 -10.49 -0.46 -8.06
CA ALA A 207 -11.92 -0.53 -8.39
C ALA A 207 -12.23 -0.13 -9.85
N GLY A 208 -11.30 0.50 -10.55
CA GLY A 208 -11.46 0.87 -11.96
C GLY A 208 -11.46 -0.32 -12.91
N LEU A 209 -10.99 -1.48 -12.47
CA LEU A 209 -10.97 -2.74 -13.23
C LEU A 209 -12.24 -3.60 -13.05
N VAL A 210 -13.13 -3.26 -12.11
CA VAL A 210 -14.39 -3.94 -11.78
C VAL A 210 -15.59 -3.10 -12.23
#